data_1d5a3a56f163db9a1975d5797ef00b74
#
_entry.id   1d5a3a56f163db9a1975d5797ef00b74
#
_cell.length_a   1.000
_cell.length_b   1.000
_cell.length_c   1.000
_cell.angle_alpha   90.00
_cell.angle_beta   90.00
_cell.angle_gamma   90.00
#
_symmetry.space_group_name_H-M   'P 1'
#
loop_
_entity.id
_entity.type
_entity.pdbx_description
1 polymer ?
#
loop_
_entity_poly.entity_id
_entity_poly.type
_entity_poly.pdbx_seq_one_letter_code
_entity_poly.pdbx_strand_id
1 'polypeptide(L)'
;FSYIFSRYEKMGIVGNNGTGKSTFIKILMGQVQPDSGTVDIGETVRFGYYSQDGLQFDEQMKVIDVIQDIAEVIELGNGKKLTASQFLQHFLFTPETQHSYVYKLSGGERRRLYLCTVLMRNPNFLVLDEPTNDLDIITLNVLEEYLQNFKGCVIVVSHDRYFMDKVVDH
;
A
#
# COMPACT_ATOMS: atom_id res chain seq x y z
N PHE A 1 -16.10 -13.73 14.22
CA PHE A 1 -15.55 -13.71 12.88
C PHE A 1 -14.45 -14.76 12.74
N SER A 2 -14.56 -15.61 11.75
CA SER A 2 -13.57 -16.64 11.45
C SER A 2 -13.31 -16.64 9.96
N TYR A 3 -12.04 -16.54 9.57
CA TYR A 3 -11.69 -16.47 8.17
C TYR A 3 -10.27 -17.00 7.93
N ILE A 4 -10.10 -17.71 6.82
CA ILE A 4 -8.80 -18.18 6.35
C ILE A 4 -8.55 -17.56 4.97
N PHE A 5 -7.47 -16.78 4.86
CA PHE A 5 -7.13 -16.14 3.60
C PHE A 5 -6.53 -17.13 2.63
N SER A 6 -7.13 -17.21 1.44
CA SER A 6 -6.58 -17.98 0.33
C SER A 6 -5.39 -17.26 -0.27
N ARG A 7 -4.51 -18.02 -0.94
CA ARG A 7 -3.39 -17.45 -1.67
C ARG A 7 -3.90 -16.50 -2.76
N TYR A 8 -3.32 -15.29 -2.82
CA TYR A 8 -3.66 -14.25 -3.81
C TYR A 8 -5.10 -13.71 -3.70
N GLU A 9 -5.69 -13.82 -2.55
CA GLU A 9 -7.04 -13.31 -2.32
C GLU A 9 -7.05 -11.79 -2.24
N LYS A 10 -8.07 -11.17 -2.85
CA LYS A 10 -8.29 -9.72 -2.79
C LYS A 10 -9.64 -9.47 -2.14
N MET A 11 -9.61 -8.89 -0.95
CA MET A 11 -10.78 -8.66 -0.12
C MET A 11 -11.03 -7.18 0.10
N GLY A 12 -12.29 -6.76 0.04
CA GLY A 12 -12.70 -5.42 0.41
C GLY A 12 -13.45 -5.41 1.73
N ILE A 13 -13.20 -4.37 2.54
CA ILE A 13 -13.93 -4.10 3.77
C ILE A 13 -14.59 -2.75 3.61
N VAL A 14 -15.93 -2.74 3.68
CA VAL A 14 -16.73 -1.52 3.53
C VAL A 14 -17.40 -1.19 4.87
N GLY A 15 -17.44 0.08 5.21
CA GLY A 15 -18.10 0.54 6.41
C GLY A 15 -17.78 1.98 6.69
N ASN A 16 -18.59 2.61 7.54
CA ASN A 16 -18.37 3.98 7.98
C ASN A 16 -17.23 4.02 9.00
N ASN A 17 -16.68 5.22 9.20
CA ASN A 17 -15.70 5.44 10.26
C ASN A 17 -16.30 5.02 11.60
N GLY A 18 -15.51 4.38 12.45
CA GLY A 18 -15.96 3.93 13.76
C GLY A 18 -16.60 2.56 13.79
N THR A 19 -16.62 1.82 12.68
CA THR A 19 -17.18 0.46 12.63
C THR A 19 -16.18 -0.64 13.03
N GLY A 20 -15.01 -0.26 13.52
CA GLY A 20 -14.00 -1.23 13.95
C GLY A 20 -13.05 -1.70 12.85
N LYS A 21 -13.08 -1.09 11.68
CA LYS A 21 -12.20 -1.46 10.56
C LYS A 21 -10.72 -1.34 10.91
N SER A 22 -10.33 -0.21 11.50
CA SER A 22 -8.94 0.04 11.90
C SER A 22 -8.50 -0.92 12.99
N THR A 23 -9.39 -1.24 13.95
CA THR A 23 -9.10 -2.22 15.01
C THR A 23 -8.89 -3.60 14.43
N PHE A 24 -9.74 -4.03 13.49
CA PHE A 24 -9.59 -5.31 12.80
C PHE A 24 -8.22 -5.41 12.11
N ILE A 25 -7.81 -4.37 11.38
CA ILE A 25 -6.53 -4.34 10.69
C ILE A 25 -5.37 -4.44 11.69
N LYS A 26 -5.42 -3.70 12.79
CA LYS A 26 -4.39 -3.72 13.83
C LYS A 26 -4.27 -5.10 14.49
N ILE A 27 -5.39 -5.78 14.72
CA ILE A 27 -5.39 -7.14 15.24
C ILE A 27 -4.76 -8.10 14.23
N LEU A 28 -5.15 -7.99 12.97
CA LEU A 28 -4.62 -8.83 11.89
C LEU A 28 -3.10 -8.71 11.76
N MET A 29 -2.56 -7.50 11.91
CA MET A 29 -1.13 -7.24 11.79
C MET A 29 -0.35 -7.46 13.09
N GLY A 30 -1.02 -7.90 14.16
CA GLY A 30 -0.38 -8.17 15.43
C GLY A 30 -0.08 -6.94 16.28
N GLN A 31 -0.61 -5.78 15.93
CA GLN A 31 -0.39 -4.54 16.68
C GLN A 31 -1.29 -4.42 17.91
N VAL A 32 -2.41 -5.11 17.92
CA VAL A 32 -3.38 -5.15 19.01
C VAL A 32 -3.80 -6.59 19.24
N GLN A 33 -3.89 -7.01 20.50
CA GLN A 33 -4.36 -8.35 20.83
C GLN A 33 -5.89 -8.44 20.70
N PRO A 34 -6.44 -9.53 20.16
CA PRO A 34 -7.89 -9.71 20.14
C PRO A 34 -8.41 -9.99 21.55
N ASP A 35 -9.64 -9.56 21.84
CA ASP A 35 -10.29 -9.82 23.11
C ASP A 35 -10.59 -11.32 23.27
N SER A 36 -10.89 -11.99 22.16
CA SER A 36 -11.10 -13.43 22.10
C SER A 36 -10.69 -13.96 20.74
N GLY A 37 -10.42 -15.26 20.66
CA GLY A 37 -10.00 -15.88 19.42
C GLY A 37 -8.50 -15.80 19.19
N THR A 38 -8.09 -16.21 18.01
CA THR A 38 -6.67 -16.30 17.63
C THR A 38 -6.45 -15.74 16.24
N VAL A 39 -5.24 -15.22 16.01
CA VAL A 39 -4.75 -14.85 14.70
C VAL A 39 -3.51 -15.68 14.42
N ASP A 40 -3.54 -16.45 13.32
CA ASP A 40 -2.42 -17.29 12.90
C ASP A 40 -1.86 -16.74 11.60
N ILE A 41 -0.60 -16.31 11.63
CA ILE A 41 0.08 -15.69 10.50
C ILE A 41 1.19 -16.61 10.02
N GLY A 42 1.15 -16.99 8.74
CA GLY A 42 2.17 -17.81 8.13
C GLY A 42 3.57 -17.16 8.17
N GLU A 43 4.60 -17.99 8.28
CA GLU A 43 5.98 -17.54 8.45
C GLU A 43 6.49 -16.71 7.24
N THR A 44 5.94 -16.95 6.05
CA THR A 44 6.36 -16.26 4.84
C THR A 44 5.61 -14.96 4.56
N VAL A 45 4.65 -14.60 5.42
CA VAL A 45 3.83 -13.40 5.22
C VAL A 45 4.66 -12.15 5.53
N ARG A 46 4.70 -11.24 4.56
CA ARG A 46 5.30 -9.91 4.70
C ARG A 46 4.22 -8.87 4.45
N PHE A 47 3.86 -8.15 5.51
CA PHE A 47 2.83 -7.13 5.42
C PHE A 47 3.36 -5.83 4.83
N GLY A 48 2.56 -5.22 3.93
CA GLY A 48 2.67 -3.82 3.60
C GLY A 48 1.40 -3.13 4.07
N TYR A 49 1.55 -2.03 4.80
CA TYR A 49 0.41 -1.32 5.36
C TYR A 49 0.45 0.15 4.95
N TYR A 50 -0.52 0.55 4.14
CA TYR A 50 -0.77 1.95 3.80
C TYR A 50 -1.89 2.47 4.69
N SER A 51 -1.56 3.40 5.60
CA SER A 51 -2.52 4.04 6.49
C SER A 51 -2.38 5.55 6.43
N GLN A 52 -3.41 6.26 6.89
CA GLN A 52 -3.39 7.72 6.92
C GLN A 52 -2.33 8.28 7.89
N ASP A 53 -2.01 7.51 8.94
CA ASP A 53 -1.13 7.96 10.00
C ASP A 53 0.35 7.59 9.78
N GLY A 54 0.65 6.87 8.71
CA GLY A 54 1.98 6.31 8.48
C GLY A 54 2.97 7.23 7.79
N LEU A 55 2.60 8.47 7.52
CA LEU A 55 3.41 9.38 6.69
C LEU A 55 4.51 10.05 7.51
N GLN A 56 5.71 9.45 7.50
CA GLN A 56 6.91 10.03 8.11
C GLN A 56 8.10 9.86 7.17
N PHE A 57 8.77 10.97 6.84
CA PHE A 57 9.94 10.98 5.98
C PHE A 57 11.07 11.79 6.62
N ASP A 58 12.31 11.41 6.29
CA ASP A 58 13.43 12.33 6.41
C ASP A 58 13.33 13.36 5.28
N GLU A 59 12.91 14.56 5.62
CA GLU A 59 12.65 15.62 4.66
C GLU A 59 13.90 16.15 3.96
N GLN A 60 15.08 15.85 4.51
CA GLN A 60 16.36 16.26 3.91
C GLN A 60 16.85 15.26 2.85
N MET A 61 16.20 14.14 2.69
CA MET A 61 16.52 13.18 1.64
C MET A 61 15.89 13.58 0.30
N LYS A 62 16.52 13.17 -0.77
CA LYS A 62 15.89 13.23 -2.09
C LYS A 62 14.85 12.11 -2.23
N VAL A 63 13.86 12.34 -3.07
CA VAL A 63 12.77 11.37 -3.31
C VAL A 63 13.33 10.00 -3.70
N ILE A 64 14.26 9.98 -4.66
CA ILE A 64 14.86 8.73 -5.13
C ILE A 64 15.62 8.02 -4.01
N ASP A 65 16.28 8.75 -3.14
CA ASP A 65 17.06 8.15 -2.05
C ASP A 65 16.16 7.47 -1.03
N VAL A 66 14.97 8.01 -0.77
CA VAL A 66 13.97 7.37 0.10
C VAL A 66 13.62 5.98 -0.39
N ILE A 67 13.42 5.85 -1.69
CA ILE A 67 13.05 4.57 -2.30
C ILE A 67 14.26 3.64 -2.39
N GLN A 68 15.44 4.14 -2.78
CA GLN A 68 16.64 3.31 -2.89
C GLN A 68 17.10 2.76 -1.54
N ASP A 69 16.85 3.47 -0.44
CA ASP A 69 17.14 2.95 0.89
C ASP A 69 16.32 1.70 1.23
N ILE A 70 15.16 1.54 0.61
CA ILE A 70 14.32 0.38 0.81
C ILE A 70 14.79 -0.77 -0.09
N ALA A 71 14.93 -0.51 -1.38
CA ALA A 71 15.39 -1.49 -2.35
C ALA A 71 15.82 -0.81 -3.64
N GLU A 72 16.78 -1.39 -4.35
CA GLU A 72 17.23 -0.87 -5.64
C GLU A 72 16.36 -1.34 -6.80
N VAL A 73 15.72 -2.50 -6.64
CA VAL A 73 14.91 -3.16 -7.68
C VAL A 73 13.67 -3.77 -7.04
N ILE A 74 12.56 -3.68 -7.75
CA ILE A 74 11.32 -4.37 -7.41
C ILE A 74 10.91 -5.28 -8.57
N GLU A 75 10.40 -6.47 -8.26
CA GLU A 75 9.81 -7.37 -9.24
C GLU A 75 8.29 -7.27 -9.17
N LEU A 76 7.66 -6.90 -10.29
CA LEU A 76 6.22 -6.83 -10.40
C LEU A 76 5.63 -8.23 -10.59
N GLY A 77 4.30 -8.34 -10.33
CA GLY A 77 3.59 -9.62 -10.42
C GLY A 77 3.63 -10.28 -11.80
N ASN A 78 3.90 -9.52 -12.85
CA ASN A 78 4.06 -10.04 -14.22
C ASN A 78 5.49 -10.50 -14.53
N GLY A 79 6.37 -10.56 -13.55
CA GLY A 79 7.78 -10.92 -13.70
C GLY A 79 8.69 -9.79 -14.16
N LYS A 80 8.16 -8.62 -14.43
CA LYS A 80 8.93 -7.46 -14.87
C LYS A 80 9.66 -6.84 -13.68
N LYS A 81 10.94 -6.54 -13.87
CA LYS A 81 11.76 -5.88 -12.84
C LYS A 81 11.91 -4.40 -13.16
N LEU A 82 11.76 -3.56 -12.14
CA LEU A 82 11.94 -2.12 -12.24
C LEU A 82 12.98 -1.65 -11.24
N THR A 83 13.84 -0.72 -11.66
CA THR A 83 14.71 0.01 -10.73
C THR A 83 13.86 0.98 -9.89
N ALA A 84 14.44 1.52 -8.82
CA ALA A 84 13.75 2.53 -8.00
C ALA A 84 13.29 3.72 -8.85
N SER A 85 14.13 4.21 -9.75
CA SER A 85 13.79 5.33 -10.64
C SER A 85 12.64 4.96 -11.59
N GLN A 86 12.68 3.79 -12.18
CA GLN A 86 11.62 3.32 -13.07
C GLN A 86 10.29 3.14 -12.33
N PHE A 87 10.35 2.64 -11.11
CA PHE A 87 9.16 2.47 -10.27
C PHE A 87 8.54 3.82 -9.91
N LEU A 88 9.37 4.79 -9.51
CA LEU A 88 8.91 6.14 -9.22
C LEU A 88 8.30 6.79 -10.47
N GLN A 89 8.90 6.59 -11.63
CA GLN A 89 8.35 7.12 -12.88
C GLN A 89 7.00 6.48 -13.20
N HIS A 90 6.85 5.20 -12.93
CA HIS A 90 5.57 4.51 -13.08
C HIS A 90 4.49 5.12 -12.19
N PHE A 91 4.87 5.60 -11.01
CA PHE A 91 3.98 6.31 -10.09
C PHE A 91 4.04 7.84 -10.27
N LEU A 92 4.37 8.29 -11.47
CA LEU A 92 4.20 9.69 -11.93
C LEU A 92 5.21 10.68 -11.33
N PHE A 93 6.33 10.19 -10.80
CA PHE A 93 7.45 11.05 -10.41
C PHE A 93 8.38 11.24 -11.60
N THR A 94 8.45 12.48 -12.09
CA THR A 94 9.38 12.83 -13.16
C THR A 94 10.82 12.75 -12.67
N PRO A 95 11.81 12.59 -13.56
CA PRO A 95 13.22 12.61 -13.14
C PRO A 95 13.60 13.84 -12.31
N GLU A 96 13.07 15.01 -12.65
CA GLU A 96 13.31 16.22 -11.89
C GLU A 96 12.78 16.11 -10.46
N THR A 97 11.57 15.63 -10.29
CA THR A 97 10.95 15.45 -8.97
C THR A 97 11.66 14.37 -8.17
N GLN A 98 12.13 13.31 -8.82
CA GLN A 98 12.90 12.24 -8.15
C GLN A 98 14.17 12.75 -7.49
N HIS A 99 14.83 13.74 -8.10
CA HIS A 99 16.06 14.33 -7.57
C HIS A 99 15.80 15.56 -6.69
N SER A 100 14.54 15.89 -6.46
CA SER A 100 14.13 16.95 -5.56
C SER A 100 14.07 16.44 -4.11
N TYR A 101 14.22 17.33 -3.16
CA TYR A 101 14.11 16.98 -1.74
C TYR A 101 12.67 16.75 -1.33
N VAL A 102 12.47 15.85 -0.36
CA VAL A 102 11.14 15.50 0.15
C VAL A 102 10.41 16.74 0.68
N TYR A 103 11.11 17.66 1.35
CA TYR A 103 10.46 18.87 1.89
C TYR A 103 9.83 19.77 0.83
N LYS A 104 10.23 19.62 -0.43
CA LYS A 104 9.66 20.40 -1.54
C LYS A 104 8.39 19.79 -2.13
N LEU A 105 8.04 18.58 -1.74
CA LEU A 105 6.85 17.91 -2.28
C LEU A 105 5.57 18.54 -1.73
N SER A 106 4.53 18.55 -2.58
CA SER A 106 3.17 18.86 -2.16
C SER A 106 2.62 17.74 -1.25
N GLY A 107 1.51 18.02 -0.58
CA GLY A 107 0.85 16.99 0.24
C GLY A 107 0.47 15.75 -0.55
N GLY A 108 -0.09 15.94 -1.76
CA GLY A 108 -0.46 14.82 -2.64
C GLY A 108 0.75 14.02 -3.11
N GLU A 109 1.84 14.71 -3.46
CA GLU A 109 3.09 14.04 -3.84
C GLU A 109 3.69 13.24 -2.68
N ARG A 110 3.63 13.76 -1.46
CA ARG A 110 4.08 13.03 -0.25
C ARG A 110 3.27 11.76 -0.02
N ARG A 111 1.95 11.83 -0.19
CA ARG A 111 1.07 10.67 -0.07
C ARG A 111 1.40 9.62 -1.10
N ARG A 112 1.64 10.03 -2.33
CA ARG A 112 2.03 9.14 -3.42
C ARG A 112 3.40 8.52 -3.15
N LEU A 113 4.35 9.29 -2.63
CA LEU A 113 5.65 8.76 -2.25
C LEU A 113 5.53 7.75 -1.11
N TYR A 114 4.68 8.00 -0.13
CA TYR A 114 4.42 7.06 0.95
C TYR A 114 3.89 5.73 0.40
N LEU A 115 2.94 5.80 -0.53
CA LEU A 115 2.46 4.58 -1.20
C LEU A 115 3.61 3.83 -1.85
N CYS A 116 4.48 4.52 -2.57
CA CYS A 116 5.65 3.92 -3.20
C CYS A 116 6.56 3.24 -2.18
N THR A 117 6.76 3.81 -0.99
CA THR A 117 7.57 3.19 0.05
C THR A 117 6.96 1.88 0.54
N VAL A 118 5.65 1.84 0.68
CA VAL A 118 4.94 0.62 1.10
C VAL A 118 5.10 -0.47 0.05
N LEU A 119 4.88 -0.15 -1.21
CA LEU A 119 4.95 -1.13 -2.31
C LEU A 119 6.38 -1.58 -2.59
N MET A 120 7.36 -0.71 -2.44
CA MET A 120 8.76 -1.03 -2.72
C MET A 120 9.36 -2.02 -1.72
N ARG A 121 8.77 -2.16 -0.54
CA ARG A 121 9.14 -3.20 0.42
C ARG A 121 8.77 -4.61 -0.05
N ASN A 122 8.11 -4.71 -1.18
CA ASN A 122 7.72 -5.96 -1.82
C ASN A 122 6.90 -6.86 -0.89
N PRO A 123 5.78 -6.35 -0.35
CA PRO A 123 4.92 -7.17 0.52
C PRO A 123 4.23 -8.26 -0.29
N ASN A 124 3.86 -9.34 0.37
CA ASN A 124 2.99 -10.36 -0.19
C ASN A 124 1.60 -10.39 0.48
N PHE A 125 1.39 -9.51 1.45
CA PHE A 125 0.09 -9.27 2.06
C PHE A 125 -0.07 -7.76 2.24
N LEU A 126 -0.83 -7.14 1.35
CA LEU A 126 -0.96 -5.68 1.28
C LEU A 126 -2.27 -5.24 1.91
N VAL A 127 -2.19 -4.29 2.81
CA VAL A 127 -3.36 -3.67 3.44
C VAL A 127 -3.39 -2.20 3.06
N LEU A 128 -4.48 -1.80 2.43
CA LEU A 128 -4.72 -0.42 2.01
C LEU A 128 -5.90 0.14 2.80
N ASP A 129 -5.61 1.05 3.74
CA ASP A 129 -6.62 1.66 4.60
C ASP A 129 -7.01 3.03 4.06
N GLU A 130 -8.21 3.11 3.49
CA GLU A 130 -8.79 4.31 2.90
C GLU A 130 -7.88 5.01 1.88
N PRO A 131 -7.36 4.28 0.86
CA PRO A 131 -6.45 4.90 -0.10
C PRO A 131 -7.11 6.01 -0.92
N THR A 132 -8.42 5.94 -1.12
CA THR A 132 -9.16 6.93 -1.92
C THR A 132 -9.28 8.29 -1.24
N ASN A 133 -9.04 8.38 0.07
CA ASN A 133 -9.12 9.66 0.78
C ASN A 133 -7.96 10.59 0.45
N ASP A 134 -6.78 10.04 0.16
CA ASP A 134 -5.54 10.80 0.11
C ASP A 134 -4.88 10.81 -1.27
N LEU A 135 -5.24 9.87 -2.13
CA LEU A 135 -4.63 9.72 -3.44
C LEU A 135 -5.54 10.31 -4.52
N ASP A 136 -4.94 11.00 -5.49
CA ASP A 136 -5.70 11.51 -6.62
C ASP A 136 -6.11 10.39 -7.59
N ILE A 137 -7.02 10.72 -8.51
CA ILE A 137 -7.58 9.75 -9.45
C ILE A 137 -6.50 9.12 -10.31
N ILE A 138 -5.52 9.91 -10.75
CA ILE A 138 -4.44 9.41 -11.62
C ILE A 138 -3.58 8.40 -10.87
N THR A 139 -3.23 8.70 -9.62
CA THR A 139 -2.48 7.78 -8.77
C THR A 139 -3.29 6.51 -8.48
N LEU A 140 -4.59 6.65 -8.24
CA LEU A 140 -5.46 5.49 -8.01
C LEU A 140 -5.53 4.58 -9.23
N ASN A 141 -5.51 5.12 -10.44
CA ASN A 141 -5.47 4.33 -11.66
C ASN A 141 -4.17 3.53 -11.78
N VAL A 142 -3.04 4.12 -11.43
CA VAL A 142 -1.75 3.43 -11.42
C VAL A 142 -1.74 2.33 -10.35
N LEU A 143 -2.28 2.62 -9.18
CA LEU A 143 -2.40 1.63 -8.09
C LEU A 143 -3.29 0.46 -8.52
N GLU A 144 -4.41 0.74 -9.15
CA GLU A 144 -5.32 -0.29 -9.67
C GLU A 144 -4.59 -1.23 -10.64
N GLU A 145 -3.83 -0.67 -11.58
CA GLU A 145 -3.04 -1.45 -12.51
C GLU A 145 -2.00 -2.31 -11.81
N TYR A 146 -1.31 -1.75 -10.81
CA TYR A 146 -0.37 -2.50 -9.98
C TYR A 146 -1.05 -3.69 -9.30
N LEU A 147 -2.24 -3.46 -8.72
CA LEU A 147 -2.97 -4.48 -7.97
C LEU A 147 -3.51 -5.60 -8.88
N GLN A 148 -3.82 -5.31 -10.13
CA GLN A 148 -4.27 -6.33 -11.07
C GLN A 148 -3.21 -7.40 -11.33
N ASN A 149 -1.94 -7.03 -11.26
CA ASN A 149 -0.81 -7.93 -11.46
C ASN A 149 -0.17 -8.38 -10.16
N PHE A 150 -0.67 -7.92 -9.02
CA PHE A 150 -0.09 -8.22 -7.71
C PHE A 150 -0.31 -9.69 -7.35
N LYS A 151 0.79 -10.37 -7.02
CA LYS A 151 0.78 -11.78 -6.58
C LYS A 151 0.90 -11.85 -5.07
N GLY A 152 -0.22 -11.67 -4.40
CA GLY A 152 -0.30 -11.72 -2.95
C GLY A 152 -1.73 -11.44 -2.50
N CYS A 153 -1.95 -11.47 -1.21
CA CYS A 153 -3.24 -11.09 -0.66
C CYS A 153 -3.35 -9.58 -0.53
N VAL A 154 -4.53 -9.05 -0.77
CA VAL A 154 -4.83 -7.62 -0.63
C VAL A 154 -6.09 -7.46 0.19
N ILE A 155 -6.01 -6.59 1.20
CA ILE A 155 -7.20 -6.09 1.90
C ILE A 155 -7.30 -4.60 1.62
N VAL A 156 -8.45 -4.19 1.09
CA VAL A 156 -8.77 -2.78 0.88
C VAL A 156 -9.89 -2.39 1.82
N VAL A 157 -9.63 -1.40 2.66
CA VAL A 157 -10.64 -0.79 3.53
C VAL A 157 -11.03 0.54 2.90
N SER A 158 -12.27 0.67 2.47
CA SER A 158 -12.73 1.89 1.82
C SER A 158 -14.26 2.00 1.90
N HIS A 159 -14.75 3.23 1.81
CA HIS A 159 -16.15 3.51 1.57
C HIS A 159 -16.45 3.80 0.10
N ASP A 160 -15.44 3.84 -0.74
CA ASP A 160 -15.56 4.08 -2.19
C ASP A 160 -15.75 2.75 -2.92
N ARG A 161 -17.01 2.43 -3.24
CA ARG A 161 -17.36 1.18 -3.89
C ARG A 161 -16.84 1.08 -5.33
N TYR A 162 -16.73 2.21 -6.00
CA TYR A 162 -16.22 2.24 -7.38
C TYR A 162 -14.78 1.73 -7.44
N PHE A 163 -13.92 2.21 -6.54
CA PHE A 163 -12.55 1.72 -6.42
C PHE A 163 -12.53 0.25 -6.00
N MET A 164 -13.35 -0.11 -5.02
CA MET A 164 -13.43 -1.48 -4.51
C MET A 164 -13.79 -2.49 -5.62
N ASP A 165 -14.77 -2.15 -6.44
CA ASP A 165 -15.23 -3.04 -7.52
C ASP A 165 -14.14 -3.34 -8.54
N LYS A 166 -13.16 -2.43 -8.69
CA LYS A 166 -12.07 -2.60 -9.63
C LYS A 166 -10.93 -3.47 -9.11
N VAL A 167 -10.72 -3.52 -7.79
CA VAL A 167 -9.49 -4.10 -7.21
C VAL A 167 -9.72 -5.32 -6.36
N VAL A 168 -10.95 -5.61 -5.94
CA VAL A 168 -11.23 -6.73 -5.03
C VAL A 168 -12.12 -7.78 -5.68
N ASP A 169 -11.99 -9.02 -5.21
CA ASP A 169 -12.80 -10.16 -5.68
C ASP A 169 -14.09 -10.29 -4.86
N HIS A 170 -14.07 -9.84 -3.63
CA HIS A 170 -15.24 -9.90 -2.75
C HIS A 170 -15.12 -9.00 -1.51
#